data_be5bed1246ebcd81968704b60e4ca5a8
#
_entry.id   be5bed1246ebcd81968704b60e4ca5a8
#
_cell.length_a   1.000
_cell.length_b   1.000
_cell.length_c   1.000
_cell.angle_alpha   90.00
_cell.angle_beta   90.00
_cell.angle_gamma   90.00
#
_symmetry.space_group_name_H-M   'P 1'
#
loop_
_entity.id
_entity.type
_entity.pdbx_description
1 polymer ?
#
loop_
_entity_poly.entity_id
_entity_poly.type
_entity_poly.pdbx_seq_one_letter_code
_entity_poly.pdbx_strand_id
1 'polypeptide(L)'
;AILANPRVLLLDEPANGLDPQSIQWLRDFLRFYASSGNVVFVSSHLLTEMQQMAEHVVVISRGTLIADEPVSDFVNRSTRNDVLVRAADPQRLAQALTAIGIATTPDGDDGLAVQVADPRQVGEVAFSNGVAVYELTRRTASLEAVFLDLTSGSQEYATGGHQS
;
A
#
# COMPACT_ATOMS: atom_id res chain seq x y z
N ALA A 1 31.01 4.73 6.57
CA ALA A 1 30.14 4.93 7.71
C ALA A 1 30.20 3.73 8.69
N ILE A 2 30.27 2.48 8.23
CA ILE A 2 30.13 1.24 9.03
C ILE A 2 31.42 0.85 9.77
N LEU A 3 32.61 1.26 9.30
CA LEU A 3 33.91 0.86 9.85
C LEU A 3 34.11 1.17 11.34
N ALA A 4 33.44 2.20 11.86
CA ALA A 4 33.51 2.60 13.27
C ALA A 4 32.47 1.89 14.16
N ASN A 5 31.70 0.96 13.61
CA ASN A 5 30.59 0.28 14.29
C ASN A 5 29.70 1.24 15.12
N PRO A 6 29.10 2.27 14.50
CA PRO A 6 28.33 3.28 15.22
C PRO A 6 27.06 2.70 15.81
N ARG A 7 26.62 3.17 16.97
CA ARG A 7 25.34 2.77 17.59
C ARG A 7 24.13 3.25 16.80
N VAL A 8 24.28 4.31 15.99
CA VAL A 8 23.24 4.89 15.14
C VAL A 8 23.79 5.05 13.73
N LEU A 9 23.15 4.44 12.77
CA LEU A 9 23.49 4.51 11.35
C LEU A 9 22.40 5.31 10.61
N LEU A 10 22.81 6.41 9.98
CA LEU A 10 21.93 7.25 9.16
C LEU A 10 22.30 7.03 7.68
N LEU A 11 21.33 6.64 6.87
CA LEU A 11 21.49 6.36 5.45
C LEU A 11 20.46 7.15 4.65
N ASP A 12 20.95 7.89 3.67
CA ASP A 12 20.11 8.64 2.73
C ASP A 12 20.05 7.90 1.40
N GLU A 13 18.87 7.45 1.01
CA GLU A 13 18.58 6.73 -0.25
C GLU A 13 19.58 5.59 -0.57
N PRO A 14 19.90 4.68 0.37
CA PRO A 14 21.00 3.74 0.19
C PRO A 14 20.75 2.66 -0.86
N ALA A 15 19.50 2.46 -1.29
CA ALA A 15 19.12 1.50 -2.33
C ALA A 15 19.23 2.08 -3.76
N ASN A 16 19.43 3.39 -3.91
CA ASN A 16 19.48 4.03 -5.23
C ASN A 16 20.65 3.49 -6.07
N GLY A 17 20.32 3.08 -7.29
CA GLY A 17 21.30 2.60 -8.26
C GLY A 17 21.80 1.17 -8.01
N LEU A 18 21.25 0.49 -7.02
CA LEU A 18 21.55 -0.92 -6.79
C LEU A 18 20.65 -1.84 -7.63
N ASP A 19 21.20 -2.98 -8.03
CA ASP A 19 20.43 -4.06 -8.63
C ASP A 19 19.58 -4.80 -7.56
N PRO A 20 18.55 -5.59 -7.94
CA PRO A 20 17.66 -6.25 -6.99
C PRO A 20 18.37 -7.17 -5.99
N GLN A 21 19.45 -7.83 -6.40
CA GLN A 21 20.23 -8.71 -5.53
C GLN A 21 20.99 -7.90 -4.47
N SER A 22 21.56 -6.77 -4.85
CA SER A 22 22.25 -5.85 -3.94
C SER A 22 21.29 -5.19 -2.96
N ILE A 23 20.07 -4.84 -3.40
CA ILE A 23 19.00 -4.34 -2.51
C ILE A 23 18.64 -5.38 -1.45
N GLN A 24 18.48 -6.65 -1.85
CA GLN A 24 18.19 -7.72 -0.91
C GLN A 24 19.32 -7.90 0.12
N TRP A 25 20.57 -7.92 -0.35
CA TRP A 25 21.73 -8.00 0.55
C TRP A 25 21.79 -6.81 1.52
N LEU A 26 21.56 -5.59 1.04
CA LEU A 26 21.51 -4.38 1.87
C LEU A 26 20.44 -4.50 2.96
N ARG A 27 19.25 -4.93 2.61
CA ARG A 27 18.15 -5.15 3.55
C ARG A 27 18.52 -6.14 4.65
N ASP A 28 19.05 -7.29 4.27
CA ASP A 28 19.43 -8.34 5.21
C ASP A 28 20.55 -7.85 6.14
N PHE A 29 21.51 -7.11 5.59
CA PHE A 29 22.59 -6.48 6.36
C PHE A 29 22.06 -5.46 7.37
N LEU A 30 21.18 -4.54 6.97
CA LEU A 30 20.63 -3.50 7.85
C LEU A 30 19.76 -4.11 8.96
N ARG A 31 18.98 -5.13 8.66
CA ARG A 31 18.23 -5.90 9.65
C ARG A 31 19.14 -6.59 10.68
N PHE A 32 20.19 -7.23 10.19
CA PHE A 32 21.20 -7.86 11.06
C PHE A 32 21.87 -6.81 11.96
N TYR A 33 22.22 -5.64 11.40
CA TYR A 33 22.85 -4.56 12.15
C TYR A 33 21.92 -4.02 13.24
N ALA A 34 20.65 -3.83 12.94
CA ALA A 34 19.64 -3.41 13.93
C ALA A 34 19.41 -4.47 15.01
N SER A 35 19.32 -5.76 14.64
CA SER A 35 19.14 -6.86 15.60
C SER A 35 20.30 -7.03 16.60
N SER A 36 21.46 -6.45 16.26
CA SER A 36 22.63 -6.41 17.15
C SER A 36 22.57 -5.28 18.20
N GLY A 37 21.39 -4.62 18.36
CA GLY A 37 21.17 -3.56 19.34
C GLY A 37 21.55 -2.16 18.85
N ASN A 38 21.75 -1.99 17.55
CA ASN A 38 22.01 -0.70 16.93
C ASN A 38 20.71 -0.09 16.37
N VAL A 39 20.73 1.21 16.11
CA VAL A 39 19.64 1.93 15.44
C VAL A 39 20.02 2.21 13.99
N VAL A 40 19.13 1.89 13.06
CA VAL A 40 19.28 2.22 11.64
C VAL A 40 18.16 3.15 11.23
N PHE A 41 18.51 4.31 10.72
CA PHE A 41 17.56 5.26 10.14
C PHE A 41 17.85 5.40 8.65
N VAL A 42 16.84 5.14 7.81
CA VAL A 42 16.95 5.14 6.35
C VAL A 42 15.93 6.10 5.76
N SER A 43 16.36 7.02 4.91
CA SER A 43 15.45 7.72 4.01
C SER A 43 15.29 6.93 2.70
N SER A 44 14.09 6.85 2.16
CA SER A 44 13.83 6.26 0.86
C SER A 44 12.50 6.74 0.29
N HIS A 45 12.42 6.79 -1.04
CA HIS A 45 11.17 6.94 -1.78
C HIS A 45 10.63 5.60 -2.31
N LEU A 46 11.37 4.50 -2.11
CA LEU A 46 10.96 3.14 -2.49
C LEU A 46 10.16 2.49 -1.36
N LEU A 47 8.87 2.85 -1.27
CA LEU A 47 7.98 2.45 -0.17
C LEU A 47 7.82 0.93 -0.04
N THR A 48 7.83 0.21 -1.16
CA THR A 48 7.76 -1.25 -1.18
C THR A 48 8.96 -1.89 -0.48
N GLU A 49 10.16 -1.33 -0.70
CA GLU A 49 11.38 -1.81 -0.03
C GLU A 49 11.37 -1.46 1.46
N MET A 50 10.87 -0.27 1.80
CA MET A 50 10.74 0.15 3.20
C MET A 50 9.78 -0.76 3.98
N GLN A 51 8.66 -1.14 3.38
CA GLN A 51 7.70 -2.06 4.00
C GLN A 51 8.33 -3.42 4.33
N GLN A 52 9.30 -3.87 3.54
CA GLN A 52 9.98 -5.15 3.75
C GLN A 52 11.13 -5.07 4.77
N MET A 53 11.69 -3.88 5.04
CA MET A 53 12.91 -3.74 5.85
C MET A 53 12.69 -2.99 7.16
N ALA A 54 11.79 -2.00 7.18
CA ALA A 54 11.57 -1.16 8.34
C ALA A 54 10.58 -1.78 9.34
N GLU A 55 10.82 -1.56 10.62
CA GLU A 55 9.89 -1.89 11.71
C GLU A 55 9.01 -0.71 12.06
N HIS A 56 9.53 0.50 11.87
CA HIS A 56 8.89 1.77 12.21
C HIS A 56 9.00 2.73 11.03
N VAL A 57 7.96 3.56 10.82
CA VAL A 57 7.92 4.54 9.75
C VAL A 57 7.65 5.93 10.29
N VAL A 58 8.39 6.90 9.76
CA VAL A 58 8.14 8.34 9.95
C VAL A 58 7.81 8.93 8.59
N VAL A 59 6.57 9.37 8.42
CA VAL A 59 6.08 9.94 7.14
C VAL A 59 5.98 11.44 7.28
N ILE A 60 6.63 12.14 6.37
CA ILE A 60 6.62 13.61 6.29
C ILE A 60 6.09 14.01 4.91
N SER A 61 5.14 14.92 4.88
CA SER A 61 4.64 15.53 3.65
C SER A 61 4.50 17.04 3.83
N ARG A 62 5.04 17.80 2.88
CA ARG A 62 5.00 19.27 2.87
C ARG A 62 5.50 19.90 4.18
N GLY A 63 6.53 19.33 4.78
CA GLY A 63 7.09 19.83 6.04
C GLY A 63 6.27 19.49 7.29
N THR A 64 5.22 18.67 7.16
CA THR A 64 4.37 18.26 8.29
C THR A 64 4.54 16.78 8.54
N LEU A 65 4.62 16.38 9.81
CA LEU A 65 4.60 15.00 10.24
C LEU A 65 3.21 14.41 10.02
N ILE A 66 3.12 13.36 9.21
CA ILE A 66 1.88 12.65 8.89
C ILE A 66 1.71 11.41 9.76
N ALA A 67 2.79 10.67 9.97
CA ALA A 67 2.80 9.47 10.80
C ALA A 67 4.15 9.26 11.46
N ASP A 68 4.13 8.65 12.67
CA ASP A 68 5.28 8.19 13.44
C ASP A 68 4.84 6.96 14.21
N GLU A 69 4.96 5.78 13.60
CA GLU A 69 4.35 4.55 14.13
C GLU A 69 4.98 3.28 13.53
N PRO A 70 4.71 2.09 14.09
CA PRO A 70 5.09 0.81 13.48
C PRO A 70 4.55 0.67 12.07
N VAL A 71 5.35 0.07 11.16
CA VAL A 71 4.94 -0.16 9.76
C VAL A 71 3.66 -0.99 9.69
N SER A 72 3.49 -1.99 10.57
CA SER A 72 2.28 -2.79 10.65
C SER A 72 1.01 -1.95 10.87
N ASP A 73 1.08 -0.99 11.79
CA ASP A 73 -0.04 -0.14 12.16
C ASP A 73 -0.36 0.85 11.04
N PHE A 74 0.68 1.43 10.43
CA PHE A 74 0.54 2.31 9.27
C PHE A 74 -0.12 1.58 8.10
N VAL A 75 0.33 0.38 7.76
CA VAL A 75 -0.25 -0.44 6.68
C VAL A 75 -1.69 -0.84 6.98
N ASN A 76 -2.01 -1.14 8.24
CA ASN A 76 -3.37 -1.49 8.67
C ASN A 76 -4.37 -0.32 8.58
N ARG A 77 -3.92 0.92 8.42
CA ARG A 77 -4.80 2.06 8.11
C ARG A 77 -5.44 1.94 6.73
N SER A 78 -4.82 1.21 5.81
CA SER A 78 -5.41 0.98 4.51
C SER A 78 -6.61 0.05 4.63
N THR A 79 -7.74 0.51 4.16
CA THR A 79 -8.95 -0.34 4.01
C THR A 79 -8.87 -1.26 2.78
N ARG A 80 -7.75 -1.24 2.05
CA ARG A 80 -7.55 -1.95 0.78
C ARG A 80 -7.13 -3.40 0.96
N ASN A 81 -7.84 -4.16 1.82
CA ASN A 81 -7.82 -5.63 1.80
C ASN A 81 -9.08 -6.11 1.08
N ASP A 82 -9.18 -5.77 -0.19
CA ASP A 82 -10.34 -6.04 -1.03
C ASP A 82 -9.93 -6.71 -2.36
N VAL A 83 -10.91 -7.12 -3.12
CA VAL A 83 -10.75 -7.60 -4.49
C VAL A 83 -11.32 -6.56 -5.44
N LEU A 84 -10.46 -5.99 -6.29
CA LEU A 84 -10.90 -5.20 -7.43
C LEU A 84 -11.45 -6.17 -8.49
N VAL A 85 -12.67 -5.93 -8.92
CA VAL A 85 -13.24 -6.60 -10.08
C VAL A 85 -13.75 -5.56 -11.09
N ARG A 86 -13.35 -5.72 -12.35
CA ARG A 86 -13.92 -4.97 -13.49
C ARG A 86 -14.79 -5.92 -14.29
N ALA A 87 -16.03 -5.52 -14.54
CA ALA A 87 -17.02 -6.40 -15.13
C ALA A 87 -17.88 -5.66 -16.16
N ALA A 88 -18.48 -6.44 -17.07
CA ALA A 88 -19.39 -5.90 -18.09
C ALA A 88 -20.67 -5.28 -17.49
N ASP A 89 -21.11 -5.79 -16.34
CA ASP A 89 -22.26 -5.29 -15.59
C ASP A 89 -21.92 -5.28 -14.08
N PRO A 90 -21.22 -4.23 -13.60
CA PRO A 90 -20.83 -4.13 -12.22
C PRO A 90 -22.02 -4.00 -11.27
N GLN A 91 -23.13 -3.41 -11.70
CA GLN A 91 -24.32 -3.24 -10.86
C GLN A 91 -24.98 -4.59 -10.58
N ARG A 92 -25.14 -5.43 -11.59
CA ARG A 92 -25.66 -6.78 -11.45
C ARG A 92 -24.78 -7.64 -10.56
N LEU A 93 -23.46 -7.53 -10.72
CA LEU A 93 -22.51 -8.24 -9.88
C LEU A 93 -22.57 -7.76 -8.42
N ALA A 94 -22.66 -6.46 -8.18
CA ALA A 94 -22.80 -5.89 -6.84
C ALA A 94 -24.06 -6.39 -6.13
N GLN A 95 -25.20 -6.45 -6.84
CA GLN A 95 -26.46 -6.99 -6.28
C GLN A 95 -26.32 -8.48 -5.90
N ALA A 96 -25.70 -9.28 -6.78
CA ALA A 96 -25.48 -10.70 -6.52
C ALA A 96 -24.55 -10.94 -5.33
N LEU A 97 -23.48 -10.17 -5.20
CA LEU A 97 -22.57 -10.25 -4.06
C LEU A 97 -23.22 -9.80 -2.75
N THR A 98 -23.99 -8.72 -2.79
CA THR A 98 -24.72 -8.21 -1.63
C THR A 98 -25.78 -9.21 -1.15
N ALA A 99 -26.44 -9.93 -2.06
CA ALA A 99 -27.44 -10.95 -1.72
C ALA A 99 -26.86 -12.11 -0.89
N ILE A 100 -25.56 -12.37 -1.00
CA ILE A 100 -24.84 -13.38 -0.19
C ILE A 100 -24.03 -12.76 0.96
N GLY A 101 -24.28 -11.47 1.30
CA GLY A 101 -23.68 -10.80 2.44
C GLY A 101 -22.28 -10.24 2.19
N ILE A 102 -21.81 -10.16 0.96
CA ILE A 102 -20.52 -9.57 0.60
C ILE A 102 -20.69 -8.09 0.29
N ALA A 103 -19.99 -7.24 1.06
CA ALA A 103 -20.03 -5.80 0.86
C ALA A 103 -19.21 -5.40 -0.38
N THR A 104 -19.76 -4.47 -1.15
CA THR A 104 -19.14 -3.92 -2.36
C THR A 104 -19.20 -2.40 -2.34
N THR A 105 -18.17 -1.74 -2.91
CA THR A 105 -18.16 -0.30 -3.17
C THR A 105 -17.77 -0.06 -4.63
N PRO A 106 -18.37 0.92 -5.33
CA PRO A 106 -17.95 1.30 -6.68
C PRO A 106 -16.48 1.73 -6.73
N ASP A 107 -15.78 1.35 -7.79
CA ASP A 107 -14.38 1.71 -8.05
C ASP A 107 -14.22 2.12 -9.52
N GLY A 108 -14.53 3.38 -9.84
CA GLY A 108 -14.66 3.87 -11.21
C GLY A 108 -15.97 3.43 -11.88
N ASP A 109 -16.02 3.56 -13.21
CA ASP A 109 -17.26 3.34 -13.99
C ASP A 109 -17.59 1.86 -14.16
N ASP A 110 -16.58 0.99 -14.27
CA ASP A 110 -16.71 -0.45 -14.57
C ASP A 110 -16.19 -1.36 -13.46
N GLY A 111 -15.76 -0.78 -12.31
CA GLY A 111 -15.11 -1.48 -11.22
C GLY A 111 -15.94 -1.55 -9.95
N LEU A 112 -15.67 -2.60 -9.17
CA LEU A 112 -16.13 -2.77 -7.79
C LEU A 112 -14.94 -3.16 -6.90
N ALA A 113 -14.86 -2.55 -5.73
CA ALA A 113 -14.07 -3.03 -4.62
C ALA A 113 -14.92 -3.97 -3.76
N VAL A 114 -14.53 -5.22 -3.66
CA VAL A 114 -15.28 -6.29 -3.00
C VAL A 114 -14.58 -6.72 -1.73
N GLN A 115 -15.26 -6.61 -0.58
CA GLN A 115 -14.71 -6.98 0.73
C GLN A 115 -14.74 -8.50 0.92
N VAL A 116 -13.77 -9.18 0.32
CA VAL A 116 -13.63 -10.63 0.38
C VAL A 116 -12.15 -11.04 0.41
N ALA A 117 -11.86 -12.14 1.11
CA ALA A 117 -10.49 -12.64 1.24
C ALA A 117 -10.02 -13.45 0.03
N ASP A 118 -10.94 -14.13 -0.69
CA ASP A 118 -10.63 -14.99 -1.83
C ASP A 118 -11.29 -14.46 -3.13
N PRO A 119 -10.49 -14.05 -4.12
CA PRO A 119 -11.00 -13.62 -5.43
C PRO A 119 -11.85 -14.67 -6.14
N ARG A 120 -11.60 -15.96 -5.88
CA ARG A 120 -12.37 -17.05 -6.50
C ARG A 120 -13.85 -16.94 -6.21
N GLN A 121 -14.21 -16.54 -5.00
CA GLN A 121 -15.60 -16.36 -4.60
C GLN A 121 -16.32 -15.32 -5.46
N VAL A 122 -15.64 -14.22 -5.82
CA VAL A 122 -16.18 -13.19 -6.72
C VAL A 122 -16.35 -13.77 -8.12
N GLY A 123 -15.36 -14.53 -8.62
CA GLY A 123 -15.42 -15.16 -9.94
C GLY A 123 -16.58 -16.18 -10.06
N GLU A 124 -16.82 -16.98 -9.04
CA GLU A 124 -17.93 -17.95 -9.00
C GLU A 124 -19.30 -17.25 -9.02
N VAL A 125 -19.44 -16.16 -8.25
CA VAL A 125 -20.68 -15.36 -8.23
C VAL A 125 -20.90 -14.71 -9.60
N ALA A 126 -19.88 -14.12 -10.20
CA ALA A 126 -19.95 -13.51 -11.53
C ALA A 126 -20.37 -14.55 -12.57
N PHE A 127 -19.73 -15.71 -12.57
CA PHE A 127 -20.04 -16.80 -13.51
C PHE A 127 -21.49 -17.30 -13.35
N SER A 128 -21.94 -17.54 -12.12
CA SER A 128 -23.31 -18.01 -11.82
C SER A 128 -24.38 -17.01 -12.20
N ASN A 129 -24.04 -15.71 -12.28
CA ASN A 129 -24.95 -14.64 -12.67
C ASN A 129 -24.77 -14.19 -14.13
N GLY A 130 -23.94 -14.88 -14.92
CA GLY A 130 -23.70 -14.57 -16.33
C GLY A 130 -23.03 -13.21 -16.56
N VAL A 131 -22.19 -12.75 -15.60
CA VAL A 131 -21.46 -11.49 -15.70
C VAL A 131 -20.04 -11.78 -16.16
N ALA A 132 -19.65 -11.19 -17.31
CA ALA A 132 -18.28 -11.28 -17.80
C ALA A 132 -17.35 -10.42 -16.94
N VAL A 133 -16.23 -11.00 -16.48
CA VAL A 133 -15.20 -10.34 -15.68
C VAL A 133 -14.00 -10.05 -16.57
N TYR A 134 -13.51 -8.80 -16.58
CA TYR A 134 -12.36 -8.35 -17.35
C TYR A 134 -11.08 -8.32 -16.50
N GLU A 135 -11.23 -8.02 -15.20
CA GLU A 135 -10.15 -7.99 -14.25
C GLU A 135 -10.63 -8.52 -12.90
N LEU A 136 -9.79 -9.28 -12.23
CA LEU A 136 -10.03 -9.79 -10.89
C LEU A 136 -8.69 -9.77 -10.13
N THR A 137 -8.45 -8.71 -9.37
CA THR A 137 -7.15 -8.46 -8.74
C THR A 137 -7.32 -8.28 -7.24
N ARG A 138 -6.58 -9.07 -6.46
CA ARG A 138 -6.52 -8.86 -5.01
C ARG A 138 -5.67 -7.63 -4.70
N ARG A 139 -6.26 -6.65 -4.04
CA ARG A 139 -5.53 -5.50 -3.49
C ARG A 139 -5.21 -5.79 -2.03
N THR A 140 -3.94 -5.72 -1.69
CA THR A 140 -3.47 -5.84 -0.32
C THR A 140 -3.06 -4.47 0.20
N ALA A 141 -3.29 -4.24 1.49
CA ALA A 141 -2.76 -3.07 2.16
C ALA A 141 -1.25 -2.98 1.96
N SER A 142 -0.76 -1.84 1.55
CA SER A 142 0.66 -1.57 1.39
C SER A 142 1.00 -0.18 1.90
N LEU A 143 2.27 0.00 2.28
CA LEU A 143 2.78 1.30 2.72
C LEU A 143 2.59 2.36 1.64
N GLU A 144 2.77 1.98 0.37
CA GLU A 144 2.54 2.86 -0.79
C GLU A 144 1.07 3.27 -0.91
N ALA A 145 0.12 2.34 -0.76
CA ALA A 145 -1.31 2.62 -0.86
C ALA A 145 -1.75 3.62 0.23
N VAL A 146 -1.32 3.40 1.47
CA VAL A 146 -1.62 4.33 2.58
C VAL A 146 -1.00 5.70 2.36
N PHE A 147 0.26 5.73 1.93
CA PHE A 147 0.97 6.98 1.64
C PHE A 147 0.26 7.79 0.56
N LEU A 148 -0.14 7.16 -0.55
CA LEU A 148 -0.87 7.81 -1.63
C LEU A 148 -2.24 8.33 -1.16
N ASP A 149 -2.99 7.55 -0.38
CA ASP A 149 -4.29 7.97 0.16
C ASP A 149 -4.15 9.21 1.08
N LEU A 150 -3.13 9.22 1.95
CA LEU A 150 -2.89 10.35 2.87
C LEU A 150 -2.36 11.61 2.17
N THR A 151 -1.65 11.44 1.04
CA THR A 151 -1.06 12.58 0.32
C THR A 151 -1.95 13.10 -0.80
N SER A 152 -2.83 12.28 -1.41
CA SER A 152 -3.77 12.69 -2.46
C SER A 152 -4.90 13.56 -1.91
N GLY A 153 -5.42 13.28 -0.72
CA GLY A 153 -6.42 14.13 -0.06
C GLY A 153 -5.96 15.56 0.20
N SER A 154 -4.65 15.82 0.15
CA SER A 154 -4.08 17.17 0.26
C SER A 154 -3.96 17.92 -1.08
N GLN A 155 -4.28 17.28 -2.22
CA GLN A 155 -4.26 17.94 -3.55
C GLN A 155 -5.62 18.58 -3.91
N GLU A 156 -6.74 18.10 -3.39
CA GLU A 156 -8.08 18.66 -3.71
C GLU A 156 -8.32 20.07 -3.15
N TYR A 157 -7.58 20.49 -2.13
CA TYR A 157 -7.69 21.85 -1.59
C TYR A 157 -6.91 22.93 -2.36
N ALA A 158 -6.09 22.56 -3.36
CA ALA A 158 -5.25 23.52 -4.08
C ALA A 158 -5.88 24.09 -5.38
N THR A 159 -6.99 23.54 -5.85
CA THR A 159 -7.66 23.96 -7.12
C THR A 159 -8.92 24.80 -6.92
N GLY A 160 -9.31 25.12 -5.69
CA GLY A 160 -10.53 25.84 -5.34
C GLY A 160 -10.40 27.33 -5.06
N GLY A 161 -9.40 28.03 -5.58
CA GLY A 161 -9.19 29.43 -5.25
C GLY A 161 -8.64 30.28 -6.39
N HIS A 162 -9.39 30.48 -7.47
CA HIS A 162 -9.28 31.67 -8.31
C HIS A 162 -10.48 31.77 -9.26
N GLN A 163 -11.57 32.33 -8.76
CA GLN A 163 -12.56 33.06 -9.57
C GLN A 163 -13.00 34.28 -8.78
N SER A 164 -12.46 35.41 -9.15
CA SER A 164 -13.10 36.73 -9.07
C SER A 164 -12.37 37.67 -10.01
#